data_6b84bc02f37e769027c74b110d2ea6de
#
_entry.id   6b84bc02f37e769027c74b110d2ea6de
#
_cell.length_a   1.000
_cell.length_b   1.000
_cell.length_c   1.000
_cell.angle_alpha   90.00
_cell.angle_beta   90.00
_cell.angle_gamma   90.00
#
_symmetry.space_group_name_H-M   'P 1'
#
loop_
_entity.id
_entity.type
_entity.pdbx_description
1 polymer ?
#
loop_
_entity_poly.entity_id
_entity_poly.type
_entity_poly.pdbx_seq_one_letter_code
_entity_poly.pdbx_strand_id
1 'polypeptide(L)'
;MAFATTQANATETLKIGHVLPKGSQFSEAIKVMNEELAKRTNGAYQLEEYPASALGSGAAVLDAVRLGTVDMVMSSSGGALSTFNPKVGILDLMMLFRGPAHADAVLDGPIGQNLLETFKDQDTVGLAWGENGFRQLTNSVHPVKEPADLKGLKIRLTASEIYKAAFSTLGAETFSLPFSQLYPALQSGKADGQENPVTTIVGSNLQEVQKYITLSNHTYAPAVILINKDLFDEFPAEVQEAFVTSAKIGGQASRDFVRKRDIEGLEVLKKSGIEIVSPEEFDRTAFEEALKPFYDTYAKQFGMENIEAIRNVK
;
A
#
# COMPACT_ATOMS: atom_id res chain seq x y z
N MET A 1 40.40 -34.04 -22.30
CA MET A 1 39.91 -32.83 -21.66
C MET A 1 38.50 -32.61 -22.16
N ALA A 2 37.49 -32.88 -21.33
CA ALA A 2 36.11 -32.60 -21.66
C ALA A 2 35.82 -31.13 -21.29
N PHE A 3 35.56 -30.31 -22.31
CA PHE A 3 35.05 -28.96 -22.09
C PHE A 3 33.57 -29.09 -21.67
N ALA A 4 33.28 -28.83 -20.40
CA ALA A 4 31.91 -28.63 -19.95
C ALA A 4 31.46 -27.30 -20.57
N THR A 5 30.64 -27.35 -21.60
CA THR A 5 29.89 -26.22 -22.11
C THR A 5 28.86 -25.90 -21.04
N THR A 6 29.09 -24.87 -20.24
CA THR A 6 28.06 -24.18 -19.47
C THR A 6 27.06 -23.60 -20.48
N GLN A 7 25.92 -24.27 -20.69
CA GLN A 7 24.79 -23.67 -21.34
C GLN A 7 24.37 -22.48 -20.44
N ALA A 8 24.57 -21.27 -20.92
CA ALA A 8 23.95 -20.10 -20.34
C ALA A 8 22.43 -20.28 -20.56
N ASN A 9 21.69 -20.63 -19.52
CA ASN A 9 20.25 -20.61 -19.58
C ASN A 9 19.82 -19.16 -19.92
N ALA A 10 18.89 -19.03 -20.85
CA ALA A 10 18.30 -17.73 -21.17
C ALA A 10 17.70 -17.16 -19.88
N THR A 11 17.94 -15.89 -19.60
CA THR A 11 17.33 -15.18 -18.45
C THR A 11 15.82 -15.16 -18.64
N GLU A 12 15.10 -15.65 -17.65
CA GLU A 12 13.64 -15.57 -17.59
C GLU A 12 13.24 -14.22 -17.03
N THR A 13 12.34 -13.52 -17.72
CA THR A 13 11.89 -12.18 -17.33
C THR A 13 10.44 -12.21 -16.88
N LEU A 14 10.19 -11.90 -15.61
CA LEU A 14 8.86 -11.84 -15.03
C LEU A 14 8.34 -10.39 -14.99
N LYS A 15 7.08 -10.19 -15.37
CA LYS A 15 6.40 -8.90 -15.35
C LYS A 15 5.88 -8.61 -13.95
N ILE A 16 6.23 -7.45 -13.40
CA ILE A 16 5.69 -6.97 -12.14
C ILE A 16 5.01 -5.61 -12.31
N GLY A 17 3.69 -5.56 -12.04
CA GLY A 17 2.87 -4.37 -12.20
C GLY A 17 2.61 -3.63 -10.90
N HIS A 18 2.38 -2.31 -11.00
CA HIS A 18 1.85 -1.50 -9.90
C HIS A 18 1.24 -0.18 -10.40
N VAL A 19 0.49 0.50 -9.50
CA VAL A 19 -0.29 1.70 -9.88
C VAL A 19 0.46 3.02 -9.70
N LEU A 20 1.55 3.04 -8.93
CA LEU A 20 2.30 4.26 -8.62
C LEU A 20 3.22 4.68 -9.77
N PRO A 21 3.62 5.97 -9.85
CA PRO A 21 4.58 6.43 -10.83
C PRO A 21 5.92 5.70 -10.73
N LYS A 22 6.67 5.70 -11.83
CA LYS A 22 8.07 5.24 -11.84
C LYS A 22 8.90 6.08 -10.86
N GLY A 23 9.81 5.44 -10.13
CA GLY A 23 10.62 6.07 -9.10
C GLY A 23 9.92 6.23 -7.75
N SER A 24 8.75 5.64 -7.57
CA SER A 24 8.04 5.53 -6.30
C SER A 24 8.68 4.50 -5.35
N GLN A 25 8.13 4.41 -4.15
CA GLN A 25 8.51 3.38 -3.17
C GLN A 25 8.33 1.95 -3.70
N PHE A 26 7.38 1.73 -4.63
CA PHE A 26 7.19 0.42 -5.26
C PHE A 26 8.27 0.16 -6.31
N SER A 27 8.65 1.17 -7.09
CA SER A 27 9.78 1.08 -8.01
C SER A 27 11.08 0.77 -7.27
N GLU A 28 11.33 1.40 -6.12
CA GLU A 28 12.54 1.12 -5.32
C GLU A 28 12.54 -0.31 -4.77
N ALA A 29 11.40 -0.78 -4.25
CA ALA A 29 11.27 -2.17 -3.82
C ALA A 29 11.58 -3.16 -4.95
N ILE A 30 10.99 -2.95 -6.12
CA ILE A 30 11.15 -3.82 -7.29
C ILE A 30 12.58 -3.79 -7.80
N LYS A 31 13.20 -2.61 -7.87
CA LYS A 31 14.61 -2.45 -8.26
C LYS A 31 15.54 -3.25 -7.35
N VAL A 32 15.43 -3.06 -6.03
CA VAL A 32 16.27 -3.75 -5.05
C VAL A 32 15.99 -5.25 -5.05
N MET A 33 14.72 -5.67 -5.13
CA MET A 33 14.35 -7.07 -5.28
C MET A 33 14.98 -7.70 -6.53
N ASN A 34 14.94 -7.00 -7.68
CA ASN A 34 15.50 -7.48 -8.94
C ASN A 34 17.02 -7.65 -8.86
N GLU A 35 17.73 -6.70 -8.26
CA GLU A 35 19.19 -6.78 -8.04
C GLU A 35 19.58 -7.99 -7.17
N GLU A 36 18.82 -8.24 -6.10
CA GLU A 36 19.05 -9.39 -5.21
C GLU A 36 18.67 -10.72 -5.87
N LEU A 37 17.56 -10.75 -6.62
CA LEU A 37 17.12 -11.94 -7.35
C LEU A 37 18.16 -12.35 -8.39
N ALA A 38 18.68 -11.41 -9.18
CA ALA A 38 19.71 -11.68 -10.15
C ALA A 38 20.99 -12.26 -9.52
N LYS A 39 21.40 -11.76 -8.35
CA LYS A 39 22.56 -12.30 -7.60
C LYS A 39 22.30 -13.73 -7.13
N ARG A 40 21.14 -14.01 -6.55
CA ARG A 40 20.78 -15.31 -5.95
C ARG A 40 20.53 -16.40 -6.98
N THR A 41 20.12 -16.02 -8.18
CA THR A 41 19.81 -16.94 -9.28
C THR A 41 20.89 -16.96 -10.37
N ASN A 42 22.04 -16.32 -10.13
CA ASN A 42 23.12 -16.17 -11.13
C ASN A 42 22.61 -15.62 -12.48
N GLY A 43 21.66 -14.68 -12.42
CA GLY A 43 21.05 -14.04 -13.60
C GLY A 43 20.02 -14.90 -14.33
N ALA A 44 19.60 -16.03 -13.78
CA ALA A 44 18.57 -16.86 -14.40
C ALA A 44 17.18 -16.20 -14.42
N TYR A 45 16.89 -15.32 -13.44
CA TYR A 45 15.62 -14.60 -13.33
C TYR A 45 15.84 -13.09 -13.19
N GLN A 46 14.95 -12.33 -13.80
CA GLN A 46 14.88 -10.87 -13.67
C GLN A 46 13.45 -10.37 -13.69
N LEU A 47 13.22 -9.17 -13.14
CA LEU A 47 11.92 -8.51 -13.10
C LEU A 47 11.87 -7.37 -14.12
N GLU A 48 10.77 -7.29 -14.87
CA GLU A 48 10.43 -6.15 -15.72
C GLU A 48 9.30 -5.36 -15.05
N GLU A 49 9.60 -4.12 -14.66
CA GLU A 49 8.66 -3.24 -13.96
C GLU A 49 7.66 -2.59 -14.92
N TYR A 50 6.37 -2.63 -14.57
CA TYR A 50 5.25 -1.97 -15.26
C TYR A 50 4.56 -0.97 -14.30
N PRO A 51 5.08 0.28 -14.18
CA PRO A 51 4.57 1.30 -13.27
C PRO A 51 3.34 2.02 -13.84
N ALA A 52 2.80 2.96 -13.04
CA ALA A 52 1.77 3.92 -13.44
C ALA A 52 0.50 3.28 -14.06
N SER A 53 0.09 2.13 -13.54
CA SER A 53 -1.07 1.38 -14.05
C SER A 53 -0.92 0.91 -15.51
N ALA A 54 0.30 0.69 -16.00
CA ALA A 54 0.56 0.23 -17.36
C ALA A 54 -0.10 -1.12 -17.69
N LEU A 55 -0.31 -1.99 -16.69
CA LEU A 55 -1.03 -3.26 -16.81
C LEU A 55 -2.49 -3.20 -16.33
N GLY A 56 -3.03 -1.99 -16.09
CA GLY A 56 -4.40 -1.79 -15.66
C GLY A 56 -4.53 -1.19 -14.25
N SER A 57 -5.77 -1.06 -13.77
CA SER A 57 -6.05 -0.60 -12.41
C SER A 57 -5.54 -1.59 -11.36
N GLY A 58 -5.46 -1.17 -10.09
CA GLY A 58 -5.03 -2.05 -9.01
C GLY A 58 -5.83 -3.36 -8.91
N ALA A 59 -7.15 -3.31 -9.12
CA ALA A 59 -7.97 -4.51 -9.14
C ALA A 59 -7.67 -5.38 -10.37
N ALA A 60 -7.55 -4.76 -11.55
CA ALA A 60 -7.31 -5.51 -12.78
C ALA A 60 -5.96 -6.25 -12.76
N VAL A 61 -4.89 -5.63 -12.23
CA VAL A 61 -3.59 -6.28 -12.15
C VAL A 61 -3.55 -7.40 -11.11
N LEU A 62 -4.26 -7.26 -9.98
CA LEU A 62 -4.42 -8.35 -8.99
C LEU A 62 -5.14 -9.55 -9.62
N ASP A 63 -6.24 -9.32 -10.33
CA ASP A 63 -6.93 -10.39 -11.06
C ASP A 63 -6.06 -11.01 -12.16
N ALA A 64 -5.27 -10.21 -12.88
CA ALA A 64 -4.35 -10.69 -13.91
C ALA A 64 -3.26 -11.61 -13.32
N VAL A 65 -2.74 -11.30 -12.12
CA VAL A 65 -1.78 -12.18 -11.42
C VAL A 65 -2.46 -13.46 -10.95
N ARG A 66 -3.65 -13.37 -10.39
CA ARG A 66 -4.43 -14.56 -10.00
C ARG A 66 -4.65 -15.51 -11.17
N LEU A 67 -4.96 -14.95 -12.36
CA LEU A 67 -5.21 -15.71 -13.57
C LEU A 67 -3.94 -16.12 -14.34
N GLY A 68 -2.74 -15.76 -13.87
CA GLY A 68 -1.46 -16.09 -14.51
C GLY A 68 -1.17 -15.34 -15.81
N THR A 69 -1.91 -14.26 -16.14
CA THR A 69 -1.65 -13.41 -17.32
C THR A 69 -0.62 -12.32 -17.08
N VAL A 70 -0.35 -12.03 -15.80
CA VAL A 70 0.77 -11.22 -15.28
C VAL A 70 1.41 -12.03 -14.17
N ASP A 71 2.74 -12.00 -14.08
CA ASP A 71 3.47 -12.87 -13.17
C ASP A 71 3.40 -12.37 -11.71
N MET A 72 3.56 -11.06 -11.51
CA MET A 72 3.70 -10.45 -10.19
C MET A 72 3.02 -9.08 -10.10
N VAL A 73 2.70 -8.69 -8.87
CA VAL A 73 2.19 -7.35 -8.56
C VAL A 73 2.74 -6.85 -7.22
N MET A 74 3.02 -5.56 -7.12
CA MET A 74 3.14 -4.88 -5.84
C MET A 74 1.91 -4.01 -5.61
N SER A 75 1.17 -4.29 -4.54
CA SER A 75 -0.09 -3.62 -4.21
C SER A 75 -0.14 -3.25 -2.73
N SER A 76 -0.89 -2.21 -2.39
CA SER A 76 -1.08 -1.81 -0.98
C SER A 76 -2.46 -2.15 -0.47
N SER A 77 -2.55 -2.34 0.84
CA SER A 77 -3.81 -2.31 1.56
C SER A 77 -4.49 -0.93 1.40
N GLY A 78 -5.77 -0.85 1.72
CA GLY A 78 -6.55 0.36 1.47
C GLY A 78 -6.89 0.61 0.01
N GLY A 79 -6.46 -0.26 -0.89
CA GLY A 79 -6.83 -0.28 -2.30
C GLY A 79 -7.69 -1.50 -2.64
N ALA A 80 -7.45 -2.07 -3.81
CA ALA A 80 -8.13 -3.30 -4.24
C ALA A 80 -7.72 -4.54 -3.43
N LEU A 81 -6.64 -4.48 -2.65
CA LEU A 81 -6.08 -5.63 -1.95
C LEU A 81 -7.05 -6.22 -0.91
N SER A 82 -7.73 -5.40 -0.12
CA SER A 82 -8.72 -5.86 0.86
C SER A 82 -10.01 -6.40 0.22
N THR A 83 -10.31 -6.00 -1.03
CA THR A 83 -11.38 -6.62 -1.82
C THR A 83 -10.92 -7.95 -2.43
N PHE A 84 -9.68 -8.01 -2.88
CA PHE A 84 -9.05 -9.22 -3.44
C PHE A 84 -8.87 -10.30 -2.37
N ASN A 85 -8.36 -9.93 -1.20
CA ASN A 85 -8.24 -10.80 -0.03
C ASN A 85 -8.86 -10.13 1.21
N PRO A 86 -10.12 -10.44 1.55
CA PRO A 86 -10.82 -9.82 2.67
C PRO A 86 -10.15 -10.01 4.04
N LYS A 87 -9.33 -11.06 4.22
CA LYS A 87 -8.64 -11.34 5.50
C LYS A 87 -7.62 -10.26 5.84
N VAL A 88 -6.94 -9.70 4.83
CA VAL A 88 -5.97 -8.62 5.06
C VAL A 88 -6.62 -7.26 5.29
N GLY A 89 -7.94 -7.17 5.10
CA GLY A 89 -8.70 -5.95 5.37
C GLY A 89 -8.64 -5.48 6.83
N ILE A 90 -8.30 -6.36 7.78
CA ILE A 90 -8.06 -5.94 9.17
C ILE A 90 -6.97 -4.87 9.28
N LEU A 91 -5.98 -4.88 8.36
CA LEU A 91 -4.90 -3.88 8.31
C LEU A 91 -5.39 -2.50 7.82
N ASP A 92 -6.58 -2.43 7.22
CA ASP A 92 -7.20 -1.19 6.73
C ASP A 92 -7.95 -0.42 7.83
N LEU A 93 -8.07 -0.98 9.04
CA LEU A 93 -8.82 -0.32 10.11
C LEU A 93 -8.16 1.02 10.48
N MET A 94 -8.96 2.09 10.39
CA MET A 94 -8.50 3.44 10.71
C MET A 94 -8.10 3.55 12.20
N MET A 95 -6.98 4.21 12.50
CA MET A 95 -6.40 4.37 13.84
C MET A 95 -5.88 3.07 14.49
N LEU A 96 -5.67 1.99 13.72
CA LEU A 96 -5.19 0.70 14.23
C LEU A 96 -3.70 0.76 14.62
N PHE A 97 -2.87 1.38 13.78
CA PHE A 97 -1.41 1.41 13.96
C PHE A 97 -0.94 2.66 14.71
N ARG A 98 0.05 2.49 15.59
CA ARG A 98 0.61 3.56 16.43
C ARG A 98 1.79 4.29 15.79
N GLY A 99 2.43 3.70 14.78
CA GLY A 99 3.61 4.24 14.11
C GLY A 99 4.41 3.18 13.37
N PRO A 100 5.50 3.56 12.69
CA PRO A 100 6.28 2.64 11.84
C PRO A 100 6.83 1.41 12.59
N ALA A 101 7.40 1.58 13.79
CA ALA A 101 7.91 0.46 14.58
C ALA A 101 6.83 -0.56 14.95
N HIS A 102 5.62 -0.08 15.29
CA HIS A 102 4.49 -0.95 15.55
C HIS A 102 4.04 -1.70 14.29
N ALA A 103 3.99 -1.02 13.14
CA ALA A 103 3.64 -1.64 11.87
C ALA A 103 4.65 -2.73 11.49
N ASP A 104 5.94 -2.48 11.65
CA ASP A 104 7.00 -3.46 11.43
C ASP A 104 6.84 -4.68 12.31
N ALA A 105 6.65 -4.48 13.62
CA ALA A 105 6.49 -5.58 14.57
C ALA A 105 5.26 -6.45 14.25
N VAL A 106 4.16 -5.84 13.80
CA VAL A 106 2.95 -6.58 13.37
C VAL A 106 3.20 -7.37 12.10
N LEU A 107 3.77 -6.73 11.06
CA LEU A 107 3.89 -7.33 9.73
C LEU A 107 5.01 -8.36 9.64
N ASP A 108 6.11 -8.15 10.35
CA ASP A 108 7.24 -9.08 10.38
C ASP A 108 7.03 -10.21 11.40
N GLY A 109 6.10 -10.00 12.33
CA GLY A 109 5.69 -10.97 13.34
C GLY A 109 4.70 -12.02 12.82
N PRO A 110 4.25 -12.91 13.73
CA PRO A 110 3.34 -14.01 13.37
C PRO A 110 2.03 -13.56 12.71
N ILE A 111 1.48 -12.41 13.12
CA ILE A 111 0.24 -11.88 12.54
C ILE A 111 0.42 -11.58 11.05
N GLY A 112 1.46 -10.84 10.68
CA GLY A 112 1.74 -10.50 9.30
C GLY A 112 2.10 -11.72 8.45
N GLN A 113 2.88 -12.66 9.02
CA GLN A 113 3.23 -13.91 8.31
C GLN A 113 1.98 -14.76 8.05
N ASN A 114 1.07 -14.89 9.03
CA ASN A 114 -0.19 -15.61 8.84
C ASN A 114 -1.07 -14.94 7.77
N LEU A 115 -1.08 -13.60 7.69
CA LEU A 115 -1.81 -12.87 6.65
C LEU A 115 -1.20 -13.10 5.26
N LEU A 116 0.13 -13.19 5.12
CA LEU A 116 0.76 -13.56 3.83
C LEU A 116 0.30 -14.92 3.34
N GLU A 117 0.19 -15.91 4.24
CA GLU A 117 -0.27 -17.25 3.86
C GLU A 117 -1.70 -17.26 3.29
N THR A 118 -2.55 -16.29 3.68
CA THR A 118 -3.93 -16.23 3.20
C THR A 118 -4.05 -15.88 1.71
N PHE A 119 -3.00 -15.38 1.08
CA PHE A 119 -3.01 -15.10 -0.36
C PHE A 119 -3.04 -16.37 -1.21
N LYS A 120 -2.64 -17.52 -0.66
CA LYS A 120 -2.78 -18.82 -1.32
C LYS A 120 -4.23 -19.19 -1.62
N ASP A 121 -5.18 -18.70 -0.81
CA ASP A 121 -6.61 -18.86 -1.05
C ASP A 121 -7.12 -18.02 -2.24
N GLN A 122 -6.26 -17.18 -2.80
CA GLN A 122 -6.52 -16.29 -3.94
C GLN A 122 -5.62 -16.63 -5.14
N ASP A 123 -5.15 -17.87 -5.25
CA ASP A 123 -4.25 -18.36 -6.30
C ASP A 123 -2.99 -17.48 -6.51
N THR A 124 -2.52 -16.86 -5.40
CA THR A 124 -1.31 -16.05 -5.35
C THR A 124 -0.46 -16.43 -4.14
N VAL A 125 0.82 -16.12 -4.18
CA VAL A 125 1.73 -16.28 -3.04
C VAL A 125 2.18 -14.90 -2.56
N GLY A 126 1.96 -14.60 -1.27
CA GLY A 126 2.49 -13.42 -0.61
C GLY A 126 3.97 -13.62 -0.27
N LEU A 127 4.87 -12.95 -1.00
CA LEU A 127 6.31 -13.12 -0.81
C LEU A 127 6.84 -12.31 0.36
N ALA A 128 6.42 -11.05 0.49
CA ALA A 128 6.86 -10.16 1.55
C ALA A 128 5.95 -8.94 1.71
N TRP A 129 5.95 -8.38 2.92
CA TRP A 129 5.41 -7.04 3.18
C TRP A 129 6.44 -5.96 2.86
N GLY A 130 5.93 -4.85 2.31
CA GLY A 130 6.61 -3.57 2.15
C GLY A 130 5.74 -2.45 2.71
N GLU A 131 6.01 -1.22 2.27
CA GLU A 131 5.31 -0.03 2.77
C GLU A 131 4.81 0.86 1.63
N ASN A 132 3.55 1.27 1.73
CA ASN A 132 3.04 2.43 1.02
C ASN A 132 3.10 3.67 1.94
N GLY A 133 2.84 3.52 3.23
CA GLY A 133 3.07 4.50 4.28
C GLY A 133 1.85 4.89 5.10
N PHE A 134 2.04 5.77 6.10
CA PHE A 134 0.97 6.39 6.86
C PHE A 134 0.26 7.46 6.04
N ARG A 135 -1.07 7.38 6.02
CA ARG A 135 -1.91 8.19 5.15
C ARG A 135 -2.34 9.49 5.81
N GLN A 136 -2.29 10.55 5.04
CA GLN A 136 -2.66 11.92 5.40
C GLN A 136 -3.88 12.32 4.57
N LEU A 137 -4.71 13.19 5.10
CA LEU A 137 -5.86 13.73 4.39
C LEU A 137 -5.48 15.04 3.69
N THR A 138 -5.85 15.21 2.42
CA THR A 138 -5.80 16.53 1.75
C THR A 138 -7.16 16.93 1.23
N ASN A 139 -7.44 18.24 1.16
CA ASN A 139 -8.64 18.78 0.53
C ASN A 139 -8.42 20.23 0.07
N SER A 140 -9.39 20.79 -0.68
CA SER A 140 -9.36 22.17 -1.19
C SER A 140 -10.40 23.09 -0.58
N VAL A 141 -11.11 22.67 0.50
CA VAL A 141 -12.25 23.41 1.06
C VAL A 141 -11.86 24.13 2.36
N HIS A 142 -11.39 23.40 3.37
CA HIS A 142 -10.99 23.93 4.67
C HIS A 142 -10.06 22.96 5.43
N PRO A 143 -9.35 23.41 6.47
CA PRO A 143 -8.58 22.54 7.36
C PRO A 143 -9.49 21.50 8.02
N VAL A 144 -8.96 20.26 8.21
CA VAL A 144 -9.65 19.20 8.95
C VAL A 144 -8.88 18.92 10.24
N LYS A 145 -9.45 19.29 11.38
CA LYS A 145 -8.89 19.13 12.72
C LYS A 145 -9.69 18.17 13.60
N GLU A 146 -11.00 18.11 13.40
CA GLU A 146 -11.94 17.27 14.16
C GLU A 146 -12.90 16.53 13.21
N PRO A 147 -13.61 15.47 13.65
CA PRO A 147 -14.52 14.70 12.80
C PRO A 147 -15.59 15.54 12.10
N ALA A 148 -16.10 16.59 12.76
CA ALA A 148 -17.13 17.46 12.20
C ALA A 148 -16.66 18.14 10.90
N ASP A 149 -15.38 18.40 10.76
CA ASP A 149 -14.79 19.01 9.57
C ASP A 149 -14.85 18.11 8.31
N LEU A 150 -15.08 16.80 8.48
CA LEU A 150 -15.25 15.89 7.34
C LEU A 150 -16.66 15.92 6.76
N LYS A 151 -17.63 16.50 7.48
CA LYS A 151 -19.03 16.43 7.07
C LYS A 151 -19.26 17.12 5.72
N GLY A 152 -19.77 16.35 4.76
CA GLY A 152 -20.10 16.82 3.42
C GLY A 152 -18.91 17.02 2.47
N LEU A 153 -17.67 16.79 2.92
CA LEU A 153 -16.53 16.79 2.01
C LEU A 153 -16.59 15.57 1.08
N LYS A 154 -16.42 15.80 -0.20
CA LYS A 154 -16.35 14.75 -1.24
C LYS A 154 -14.95 14.19 -1.29
N ILE A 155 -14.73 13.12 -0.55
CA ILE A 155 -13.40 12.48 -0.45
C ILE A 155 -13.32 11.31 -1.45
N ARG A 156 -12.36 11.42 -2.37
CA ARG A 156 -12.01 10.29 -3.22
C ARG A 156 -11.22 9.28 -2.41
N LEU A 157 -11.64 8.05 -2.44
CA LEU A 157 -10.97 6.90 -1.84
C LEU A 157 -10.50 5.91 -2.91
N THR A 158 -9.69 4.99 -2.49
CA THR A 158 -9.37 3.76 -3.23
C THR A 158 -10.56 2.79 -3.17
N ALA A 159 -10.44 1.59 -3.73
CA ALA A 159 -11.53 0.61 -3.78
C ALA A 159 -11.67 -0.21 -2.47
N SER A 160 -11.43 0.38 -1.30
CA SER A 160 -11.60 -0.27 -0.01
C SER A 160 -12.95 0.09 0.61
N GLU A 161 -13.82 -0.90 0.80
CA GLU A 161 -15.08 -0.71 1.50
C GLU A 161 -14.87 -0.36 2.98
N ILE A 162 -13.73 -0.77 3.57
CA ILE A 162 -13.36 -0.44 4.95
C ILE A 162 -13.06 1.05 5.07
N TYR A 163 -12.25 1.61 4.14
CA TYR A 163 -12.00 3.06 4.11
C TYR A 163 -13.28 3.85 3.89
N LYS A 164 -14.10 3.41 2.94
CA LYS A 164 -15.40 4.03 2.67
C LYS A 164 -16.30 4.04 3.91
N ALA A 165 -16.39 2.92 4.62
CA ALA A 165 -17.17 2.84 5.86
C ALA A 165 -16.63 3.77 6.95
N ALA A 166 -15.30 3.85 7.13
CA ALA A 166 -14.68 4.73 8.12
C ALA A 166 -14.98 6.22 7.81
N PHE A 167 -14.69 6.67 6.59
CA PHE A 167 -14.94 8.06 6.20
C PHE A 167 -16.43 8.41 6.18
N SER A 168 -17.32 7.48 5.79
CA SER A 168 -18.76 7.68 5.86
C SER A 168 -19.26 7.78 7.31
N THR A 169 -18.68 7.00 8.24
CA THR A 169 -18.98 7.10 9.68
C THR A 169 -18.60 8.49 10.23
N LEU A 170 -17.53 9.09 9.69
CA LEU A 170 -17.07 10.43 10.02
C LEU A 170 -17.84 11.55 9.28
N GLY A 171 -18.83 11.19 8.45
CA GLY A 171 -19.73 12.15 7.77
C GLY A 171 -19.26 12.64 6.40
N ALA A 172 -18.16 12.10 5.86
CA ALA A 172 -17.70 12.44 4.50
C ALA A 172 -18.60 11.82 3.42
N GLU A 173 -18.74 12.49 2.29
CA GLU A 173 -19.28 11.92 1.05
C GLU A 173 -18.14 11.22 0.32
N THR A 174 -18.26 9.90 0.13
CA THR A 174 -17.16 9.11 -0.41
C THR A 174 -17.48 8.46 -1.75
N PHE A 175 -16.49 8.39 -2.63
CA PHE A 175 -16.57 7.64 -3.87
C PHE A 175 -15.20 7.11 -4.27
N SER A 176 -15.17 6.01 -5.04
CA SER A 176 -13.94 5.38 -5.46
C SER A 176 -13.60 5.70 -6.91
N LEU A 177 -12.32 6.00 -7.16
CA LEU A 177 -11.74 6.14 -8.50
C LEU A 177 -10.37 5.46 -8.54
N PRO A 178 -9.98 4.87 -9.69
CA PRO A 178 -8.61 4.42 -9.94
C PRO A 178 -7.60 5.54 -9.66
N PHE A 179 -6.37 5.16 -9.22
CA PHE A 179 -5.33 6.14 -8.89
C PHE A 179 -4.97 7.04 -10.07
N SER A 180 -4.94 6.50 -11.29
CA SER A 180 -4.68 7.25 -12.53
C SER A 180 -5.69 8.39 -12.81
N GLN A 181 -6.88 8.34 -12.21
CA GLN A 181 -7.92 9.37 -12.35
C GLN A 181 -7.92 10.38 -11.18
N LEU A 182 -7.05 10.21 -10.18
CA LEU A 182 -7.07 11.03 -8.97
C LEU A 182 -6.73 12.49 -9.24
N TYR A 183 -5.58 12.77 -9.85
CA TYR A 183 -5.14 14.14 -10.11
C TYR A 183 -6.19 14.94 -10.94
N PRO A 184 -6.72 14.43 -12.07
CA PRO A 184 -7.78 15.11 -12.80
C PRO A 184 -9.06 15.33 -11.99
N ALA A 185 -9.43 14.41 -11.12
CA ALA A 185 -10.62 14.54 -10.27
C ALA A 185 -10.47 15.66 -9.23
N LEU A 186 -9.29 15.79 -8.63
CA LEU A 186 -8.97 16.89 -7.72
C LEU A 186 -8.90 18.23 -8.45
N GLN A 187 -8.21 18.27 -9.59
CA GLN A 187 -8.05 19.48 -10.41
C GLN A 187 -9.38 20.05 -10.91
N SER A 188 -10.31 19.17 -11.29
CA SER A 188 -11.64 19.59 -11.77
C SER A 188 -12.64 19.89 -10.65
N GLY A 189 -12.31 19.64 -9.37
CA GLY A 189 -13.24 19.76 -8.25
C GLY A 189 -14.32 18.66 -8.21
N LYS A 190 -14.15 17.55 -8.96
CA LYS A 190 -15.00 16.37 -8.83
C LYS A 190 -14.84 15.72 -7.46
N ALA A 191 -13.63 15.74 -6.90
CA ALA A 191 -13.31 15.44 -5.52
C ALA A 191 -12.84 16.70 -4.81
N ASP A 192 -13.32 16.95 -3.59
CA ASP A 192 -12.80 18.01 -2.74
C ASP A 192 -11.44 17.61 -2.15
N GLY A 193 -11.28 16.32 -1.86
CA GLY A 193 -10.07 15.80 -1.23
C GLY A 193 -9.80 14.33 -1.50
N GLN A 194 -8.72 13.86 -0.91
CA GLN A 194 -8.23 12.49 -0.99
C GLN A 194 -7.37 12.16 0.24
N GLU A 195 -6.92 10.94 0.37
CA GLU A 195 -5.99 10.51 1.40
C GLU A 195 -4.89 9.61 0.80
N ASN A 196 -3.64 9.87 1.15
CA ASN A 196 -2.46 9.13 0.73
C ASN A 196 -1.27 9.47 1.63
N PRO A 197 -0.18 8.66 1.63
CA PRO A 197 1.06 9.03 2.28
C PRO A 197 1.69 10.29 1.68
N VAL A 198 2.48 11.02 2.48
CA VAL A 198 3.22 12.22 2.02
C VAL A 198 4.07 11.91 0.80
N THR A 199 4.78 10.78 0.82
CA THR A 199 5.59 10.29 -0.31
C THR A 199 4.77 10.20 -1.61
N THR A 200 3.54 9.68 -1.54
CA THR A 200 2.64 9.56 -2.70
C THR A 200 2.06 10.91 -3.10
N ILE A 201 1.67 11.76 -2.14
CA ILE A 201 1.14 13.10 -2.39
C ILE A 201 2.15 13.92 -3.18
N VAL A 202 3.40 13.98 -2.69
CA VAL A 202 4.47 14.74 -3.35
C VAL A 202 4.92 14.08 -4.65
N GLY A 203 5.09 12.75 -4.64
CA GLY A 203 5.53 12.00 -5.84
C GLY A 203 4.55 12.03 -7.00
N SER A 204 3.28 12.39 -6.74
CA SER A 204 2.22 12.52 -7.75
C SER A 204 1.72 13.97 -7.92
N ASN A 205 2.43 14.94 -7.35
CA ASN A 205 2.14 16.38 -7.41
C ASN A 205 0.73 16.75 -6.92
N LEU A 206 0.13 15.98 -6.01
CA LEU A 206 -1.24 16.22 -5.55
C LEU A 206 -1.36 17.55 -4.76
N GLN A 207 -0.27 18.02 -4.14
CA GLN A 207 -0.19 19.31 -3.46
C GLN A 207 -0.44 20.50 -4.40
N GLU A 208 -0.29 20.33 -5.71
CA GLU A 208 -0.55 21.41 -6.69
C GLU A 208 -2.05 21.67 -6.89
N VAL A 209 -2.88 20.66 -6.57
CA VAL A 209 -4.34 20.68 -6.76
C VAL A 209 -5.11 20.56 -5.44
N GLN A 210 -4.42 20.76 -4.30
CA GLN A 210 -4.99 20.72 -2.96
C GLN A 210 -4.52 21.93 -2.15
N LYS A 211 -5.36 22.43 -1.23
CA LYS A 211 -5.07 23.62 -0.43
C LYS A 211 -4.69 23.34 1.01
N TYR A 212 -5.18 22.22 1.54
CA TYR A 212 -5.02 21.83 2.94
C TYR A 212 -4.51 20.41 3.02
N ILE A 213 -3.61 20.13 3.96
CA ILE A 213 -3.20 18.79 4.36
C ILE A 213 -3.28 18.66 5.87
N THR A 214 -3.92 17.60 6.35
CA THR A 214 -3.91 17.19 7.75
C THR A 214 -2.97 16.03 7.94
N LEU A 215 -1.94 16.20 8.77
CA LEU A 215 -0.97 15.16 9.12
C LEU A 215 -1.58 14.23 10.20
N SER A 216 -2.59 13.49 9.79
CA SER A 216 -3.46 12.71 10.67
C SER A 216 -2.90 11.32 11.00
N ASN A 217 -2.05 10.76 10.15
CA ASN A 217 -1.61 9.34 10.26
C ASN A 217 -2.79 8.39 10.57
N HIS A 218 -3.94 8.66 9.94
CA HIS A 218 -5.20 7.99 10.29
C HIS A 218 -5.25 6.52 9.91
N THR A 219 -4.47 6.10 8.91
CA THR A 219 -4.36 4.71 8.51
C THR A 219 -2.93 4.42 8.05
N TYR A 220 -2.40 3.27 8.41
CA TYR A 220 -1.18 2.73 7.83
C TYR A 220 -1.56 1.83 6.64
N ALA A 221 -0.87 1.99 5.53
CA ALA A 221 -1.05 1.18 4.33
C ALA A 221 0.19 0.32 4.08
N PRO A 222 0.23 -0.95 4.57
CA PRO A 222 1.26 -1.88 4.13
C PRO A 222 1.13 -2.15 2.64
N ALA A 223 2.25 -2.49 2.01
CA ALA A 223 2.28 -3.03 0.66
C ALA A 223 2.66 -4.52 0.72
N VAL A 224 2.26 -5.27 -0.31
CA VAL A 224 2.62 -6.68 -0.45
C VAL A 224 3.13 -6.95 -1.87
N ILE A 225 4.13 -7.80 -1.96
CA ILE A 225 4.62 -8.35 -3.24
C ILE A 225 3.99 -9.73 -3.40
N LEU A 226 3.19 -9.88 -4.47
CA LEU A 226 2.50 -11.12 -4.82
C LEU A 226 3.06 -11.69 -6.13
N ILE A 227 3.08 -13.01 -6.21
CA ILE A 227 3.37 -13.77 -7.43
C ILE A 227 2.22 -14.74 -7.70
N ASN A 228 1.97 -15.06 -8.97
CA ASN A 228 1.04 -16.12 -9.34
C ASN A 228 1.45 -17.45 -8.69
N LYS A 229 0.46 -18.16 -8.11
CA LYS A 229 0.74 -19.36 -7.31
C LYS A 229 1.26 -20.52 -8.18
N ASP A 230 0.64 -20.78 -9.34
CA ASP A 230 1.03 -21.87 -10.20
C ASP A 230 2.45 -21.68 -10.72
N LEU A 231 2.78 -20.45 -11.18
CA LEU A 231 4.14 -20.09 -11.59
C LEU A 231 5.14 -20.28 -10.44
N PHE A 232 4.81 -19.86 -9.22
CA PHE A 232 5.71 -20.00 -8.07
C PHE A 232 5.93 -21.46 -7.68
N ASP A 233 4.90 -22.28 -7.75
CA ASP A 233 4.96 -23.70 -7.42
C ASP A 233 5.78 -24.52 -8.44
N GLU A 234 5.92 -24.04 -9.69
CA GLU A 234 6.78 -24.63 -10.71
C GLU A 234 8.29 -24.40 -10.46
N PHE A 235 8.65 -23.41 -9.65
CA PHE A 235 10.04 -23.11 -9.36
C PHE A 235 10.67 -24.16 -8.45
N PRO A 236 11.96 -24.53 -8.69
CA PRO A 236 12.74 -25.29 -7.72
C PRO A 236 12.79 -24.59 -6.36
N ALA A 237 12.86 -25.36 -5.28
CA ALA A 237 12.84 -24.80 -3.90
C ALA A 237 13.88 -23.69 -3.65
N GLU A 238 15.07 -23.83 -4.23
CA GLU A 238 16.14 -22.83 -4.17
C GLU A 238 15.77 -21.51 -4.86
N VAL A 239 14.99 -21.59 -5.96
CA VAL A 239 14.49 -20.40 -6.67
C VAL A 239 13.36 -19.76 -5.88
N GLN A 240 12.44 -20.55 -5.32
CA GLN A 240 11.39 -20.06 -4.43
C GLN A 240 11.99 -19.28 -3.24
N GLU A 241 13.03 -19.83 -2.59
CA GLU A 241 13.74 -19.16 -1.50
C GLU A 241 14.42 -17.87 -1.98
N ALA A 242 15.00 -17.87 -3.19
CA ALA A 242 15.60 -16.67 -3.77
C ALA A 242 14.55 -15.57 -3.98
N PHE A 243 13.36 -15.90 -4.50
CA PHE A 243 12.25 -14.94 -4.65
C PHE A 243 11.78 -14.38 -3.32
N VAL A 244 11.50 -15.24 -2.32
CA VAL A 244 11.06 -14.82 -0.98
C VAL A 244 12.09 -13.91 -0.31
N THR A 245 13.37 -14.30 -0.36
CA THR A 245 14.42 -13.51 0.27
C THR A 245 14.63 -12.17 -0.42
N SER A 246 14.64 -12.15 -1.76
CA SER A 246 14.76 -10.91 -2.53
C SER A 246 13.56 -9.98 -2.31
N ALA A 247 12.34 -10.55 -2.22
CA ALA A 247 11.14 -9.78 -1.93
C ALA A 247 11.18 -9.14 -0.52
N LYS A 248 11.70 -9.84 0.50
CA LYS A 248 11.88 -9.28 1.84
C LYS A 248 12.84 -8.09 1.83
N ILE A 249 13.95 -8.19 1.10
CA ILE A 249 14.93 -7.10 0.96
C ILE A 249 14.30 -5.93 0.19
N GLY A 250 13.57 -6.20 -0.89
CA GLY A 250 12.82 -5.17 -1.63
C GLY A 250 11.73 -4.52 -0.78
N GLY A 251 10.99 -5.29 0.01
CA GLY A 251 10.00 -4.78 0.96
C GLY A 251 10.60 -3.83 1.99
N GLN A 252 11.78 -4.18 2.54
CA GLN A 252 12.51 -3.29 3.45
C GLN A 252 12.96 -2.00 2.74
N ALA A 253 13.44 -2.10 1.50
CA ALA A 253 13.83 -0.92 0.72
C ALA A 253 12.66 0.05 0.51
N SER A 254 11.43 -0.44 0.32
CA SER A 254 10.26 0.44 0.25
C SER A 254 9.97 1.17 1.58
N ARG A 255 10.16 0.50 2.73
CA ARG A 255 10.02 1.11 4.06
C ARG A 255 11.02 2.24 4.26
N ASP A 256 12.29 1.97 3.97
CA ASP A 256 13.37 2.94 4.11
C ASP A 256 13.15 4.15 3.18
N PHE A 257 12.71 3.89 1.95
CA PHE A 257 12.37 4.93 0.97
C PHE A 257 11.24 5.82 1.49
N VAL A 258 10.11 5.25 1.93
CA VAL A 258 8.94 6.01 2.44
C VAL A 258 9.35 6.87 3.61
N ARG A 259 10.00 6.31 4.63
CA ARG A 259 10.37 7.01 5.85
C ARG A 259 11.30 8.18 5.60
N LYS A 260 12.26 8.00 4.69
CA LYS A 260 13.12 9.09 4.24
C LYS A 260 12.33 10.15 3.47
N ARG A 261 11.51 9.72 2.51
CA ARG A 261 10.75 10.62 1.63
C ARG A 261 9.62 11.35 2.34
N ASP A 262 9.03 10.79 3.38
CA ASP A 262 8.03 11.50 4.18
C ASP A 262 8.65 12.71 4.89
N ILE A 263 9.87 12.59 5.42
CA ILE A 263 10.60 13.72 6.03
C ILE A 263 10.92 14.79 4.97
N GLU A 264 11.50 14.39 3.83
CA GLU A 264 11.81 15.30 2.73
C GLU A 264 10.55 15.95 2.14
N GLY A 265 9.48 15.18 2.03
CA GLY A 265 8.20 15.62 1.48
C GLY A 265 7.51 16.68 2.30
N LEU A 266 7.66 16.68 3.63
CA LEU A 266 7.14 17.76 4.48
C LEU A 266 7.78 19.10 4.12
N GLU A 267 9.05 19.15 3.75
CA GLU A 267 9.70 20.38 3.30
C GLU A 267 9.19 20.85 1.93
N VAL A 268 8.85 19.91 1.05
CA VAL A 268 8.20 20.21 -0.24
C VAL A 268 6.81 20.79 -0.01
N LEU A 269 6.00 20.18 0.88
CA LEU A 269 4.67 20.66 1.22
C LEU A 269 4.70 22.07 1.81
N LYS A 270 5.60 22.35 2.76
CA LYS A 270 5.79 23.71 3.31
C LYS A 270 6.10 24.75 2.24
N LYS A 271 6.88 24.40 1.23
CA LYS A 271 7.26 25.30 0.13
C LYS A 271 6.18 25.43 -0.94
N SER A 272 5.26 24.47 -1.07
CA SER A 272 4.19 24.50 -2.08
C SER A 272 3.08 25.49 -1.78
N GLY A 273 3.01 26.00 -0.54
CA GLY A 273 1.95 26.90 -0.08
C GLY A 273 0.68 26.20 0.38
N ILE A 274 0.68 24.85 0.46
CA ILE A 274 -0.42 24.10 1.07
C ILE A 274 -0.46 24.40 2.58
N GLU A 275 -1.65 24.65 3.12
CA GLU A 275 -1.82 24.86 4.56
C GLU A 275 -1.76 23.50 5.28
N ILE A 276 -0.89 23.40 6.30
CA ILE A 276 -0.62 22.16 7.02
C ILE A 276 -1.29 22.21 8.40
N VAL A 277 -2.20 21.28 8.65
CA VAL A 277 -2.67 20.95 10.00
C VAL A 277 -1.71 19.96 10.60
N SER A 278 -1.02 20.37 11.66
CA SER A 278 -0.02 19.53 12.33
C SER A 278 -0.66 18.39 13.13
N PRO A 279 0.13 17.37 13.53
CA PRO A 279 -0.40 16.27 14.37
C PRO A 279 -0.94 16.75 15.72
N GLU A 280 -0.41 17.85 16.26
CA GLU A 280 -0.83 18.44 17.53
C GLU A 280 -2.17 19.18 17.42
N GLU A 281 -2.51 19.66 16.21
CA GLU A 281 -3.78 20.33 15.91
C GLU A 281 -4.90 19.33 15.55
N PHE A 282 -4.54 18.09 15.20
CA PHE A 282 -5.48 17.04 14.85
C PHE A 282 -6.01 16.34 16.09
N ASP A 283 -7.31 16.44 16.37
CA ASP A 283 -7.94 15.81 17.53
C ASP A 283 -8.15 14.31 17.32
N ARG A 284 -7.04 13.56 17.43
CA ARG A 284 -7.03 12.11 17.29
C ARG A 284 -8.04 11.42 18.20
N THR A 285 -8.21 11.92 19.43
CA THR A 285 -9.13 11.33 20.41
C THR A 285 -10.58 11.46 19.95
N ALA A 286 -10.98 12.61 19.42
CA ALA A 286 -12.31 12.81 18.88
C ALA A 286 -12.57 11.87 17.66
N PHE A 287 -11.57 11.67 16.80
CA PHE A 287 -11.68 10.71 15.69
C PHE A 287 -11.85 9.28 16.18
N GLU A 288 -11.06 8.83 17.17
CA GLU A 288 -11.17 7.50 17.77
C GLU A 288 -12.54 7.26 18.40
N GLU A 289 -13.09 8.26 19.10
CA GLU A 289 -14.45 8.20 19.66
C GLU A 289 -15.53 8.12 18.56
N ALA A 290 -15.43 8.95 17.52
CA ALA A 290 -16.38 8.95 16.42
C ALA A 290 -16.36 7.63 15.61
N LEU A 291 -15.23 6.92 15.61
CA LEU A 291 -15.05 5.63 14.92
C LEU A 291 -15.54 4.42 15.73
N LYS A 292 -16.06 4.56 16.96
CA LYS A 292 -16.57 3.42 17.74
C LYS A 292 -17.60 2.57 16.98
N PRO A 293 -18.64 3.15 16.32
CA PRO A 293 -19.61 2.35 15.55
C PRO A 293 -18.98 1.61 14.36
N PHE A 294 -17.95 2.18 13.75
CA PHE A 294 -17.15 1.53 12.72
C PHE A 294 -16.44 0.29 13.29
N TYR A 295 -15.76 0.43 14.44
CA TYR A 295 -15.09 -0.69 15.10
C TYR A 295 -16.07 -1.77 15.56
N ASP A 296 -17.25 -1.42 16.08
CA ASP A 296 -18.30 -2.40 16.46
C ASP A 296 -18.75 -3.25 15.26
N THR A 297 -18.78 -2.65 14.07
CA THR A 297 -19.11 -3.35 12.84
C THR A 297 -18.02 -4.32 12.43
N TYR A 298 -16.77 -3.85 12.39
CA TYR A 298 -15.64 -4.64 11.91
C TYR A 298 -15.12 -5.66 12.94
N ALA A 299 -15.39 -5.46 14.23
CA ALA A 299 -15.17 -6.48 15.25
C ALA A 299 -16.01 -7.74 15.02
N LYS A 300 -17.18 -7.62 14.41
CA LYS A 300 -18.00 -8.79 14.00
C LYS A 300 -17.40 -9.55 12.83
N GLN A 301 -16.67 -8.85 11.95
CA GLN A 301 -16.03 -9.44 10.77
C GLN A 301 -14.69 -10.08 11.09
N PHE A 302 -13.83 -9.37 11.84
CA PHE A 302 -12.44 -9.77 12.07
C PHE A 302 -12.22 -10.45 13.42
N GLY A 303 -13.17 -10.33 14.37
CA GLY A 303 -12.98 -10.68 15.77
C GLY A 303 -12.30 -9.54 16.55
N MET A 304 -12.86 -9.15 17.70
CA MET A 304 -12.24 -8.12 18.53
C MET A 304 -10.87 -8.58 19.04
N GLU A 305 -10.74 -9.87 19.34
CA GLU A 305 -9.50 -10.49 19.79
C GLU A 305 -8.35 -10.33 18.77
N ASN A 306 -8.63 -10.39 17.49
CA ASN A 306 -7.62 -10.20 16.44
C ASN A 306 -7.23 -8.71 16.30
N ILE A 307 -8.20 -7.80 16.44
CA ILE A 307 -7.94 -6.35 16.45
C ILE A 307 -7.05 -5.99 17.65
N GLU A 308 -7.40 -6.49 18.85
CA GLU A 308 -6.62 -6.26 20.05
C GLU A 308 -5.24 -6.95 20.00
N ALA A 309 -5.15 -8.13 19.37
CA ALA A 309 -3.87 -8.78 19.14
C ALA A 309 -2.90 -7.88 18.34
N ILE A 310 -3.41 -7.21 17.27
CA ILE A 310 -2.61 -6.23 16.52
C ILE A 310 -2.25 -5.04 17.41
N ARG A 311 -3.22 -4.44 18.11
CA ARG A 311 -3.00 -3.25 18.95
C ARG A 311 -1.96 -3.50 20.05
N ASN A 312 -1.89 -4.71 20.59
CA ASN A 312 -1.03 -5.07 21.71
C ASN A 312 0.37 -5.54 21.33
N VAL A 313 0.69 -5.65 20.03
CA VAL A 313 2.07 -5.92 19.57
C VAL A 313 2.98 -4.79 20.09
N LYS A 314 4.13 -5.16 20.68
CA LYS A 314 5.09 -4.22 21.28
C LYS A 314 6.17 -3.83 20.28
#